data_f5a47015d18abd447a3022ed6b577bde
#
_entry.id   f5a47015d18abd447a3022ed6b577bde
#
_cell.length_a   1.000
_cell.length_b   1.000
_cell.length_c   1.000
_cell.angle_alpha   90.00
_cell.angle_beta   90.00
_cell.angle_gamma   90.00
#
_symmetry.space_group_name_H-M   'P 1'
#
loop_
_entity.id
_entity.type
_entity.pdbx_description
1 polymer ?
#
loop_
_entity_poly.entity_id
_entity_poly.type
_entity_poly.pdbx_seq_one_letter_code
_entity_poly.pdbx_strand_id
1 'polypeptide(L)'
;MSVRNRFGTAAAIALMTTAGAVLLSACGPENGDSGSTAATGAPVTAAPGGGSHSGRPAPGGKEVNGTSAANHLTISTGTRTVAMNGTTVDFGTVVRDLAWSPDGKKVVFVDGDGNLLTAAPDGSGRATLAKAPGGETWSHPTWQHADKGPSGGAVPDETDRYNNIVFTADKGGVLRLEKVPAKGGAVEELAPHNSEGGDAAGAPQPPQTGNTWANAGGQQADIAYANTPAGEVYIYDDYIRPATRDIGKGSQPALSPDAGSIVFVRSVNGHDHLFTRSTEHDRTAEKDLTPSATTDYTEPAWSPDGRTVAARTPDGISTVPADGSAAPAQVSTLKGLPVYRP
;
A
#
# COMPACT_ATOMS: atom_id res chain seq x y z
N MET A 1 49.43 -30.19 -10.30
CA MET A 1 49.84 -30.09 -8.89
C MET A 1 49.15 -28.82 -8.37
N SER A 2 48.32 -28.78 -7.42
CA SER A 2 47.87 -29.60 -6.32
C SER A 2 46.47 -29.06 -5.88
N VAL A 3 45.54 -29.97 -5.71
CA VAL A 3 44.19 -29.78 -5.22
C VAL A 3 44.26 -29.43 -3.73
N ARG A 4 43.46 -28.50 -3.24
CA ARG A 4 43.05 -28.50 -1.82
C ARG A 4 41.57 -28.11 -1.69
N ASN A 5 40.77 -29.11 -1.46
CA ASN A 5 39.42 -29.05 -0.86
C ASN A 5 39.47 -28.40 0.52
N ARG A 6 38.49 -27.55 0.87
CA ARG A 6 38.07 -27.35 2.24
C ARG A 6 36.55 -27.41 2.37
N PHE A 7 36.10 -28.42 3.05
CA PHE A 7 34.77 -28.59 3.60
C PHE A 7 34.52 -27.56 4.68
N GLY A 8 33.32 -27.02 4.77
CA GLY A 8 32.86 -26.13 5.84
C GLY A 8 31.36 -26.25 6.05
N THR A 9 31.01 -27.06 6.94
CA THR A 9 30.05 -27.09 8.07
C THR A 9 28.65 -26.51 7.80
N ALA A 10 27.67 -27.40 7.74
CA ALA A 10 26.24 -27.15 7.87
C ALA A 10 25.91 -26.78 9.34
N ALA A 11 25.22 -25.70 9.55
CA ALA A 11 24.60 -25.35 10.84
C ALA A 11 23.13 -25.78 10.81
N ALA A 12 22.77 -26.70 11.65
CA ALA A 12 21.41 -27.15 11.91
C ALA A 12 20.73 -26.16 12.85
N ILE A 13 19.58 -25.62 12.44
CA ILE A 13 18.71 -24.82 13.31
C ILE A 13 17.65 -25.77 13.91
N ALA A 14 17.66 -25.89 15.22
CA ALA A 14 16.70 -26.67 16.00
C ALA A 14 15.39 -25.85 16.15
N LEU A 15 14.27 -26.46 15.76
CA LEU A 15 12.92 -25.98 16.11
C LEU A 15 12.65 -26.30 17.58
N MET A 16 12.34 -25.31 18.39
CA MET A 16 11.69 -25.48 19.69
C MET A 16 10.20 -25.19 19.56
N THR A 17 9.40 -26.23 19.68
CA THR A 17 7.96 -26.16 19.89
C THR A 17 7.67 -26.05 21.39
N THR A 18 7.06 -24.95 21.82
CA THR A 18 6.46 -24.81 23.16
C THR A 18 4.95 -24.97 23.07
N ALA A 19 4.45 -26.05 23.65
CA ALA A 19 3.03 -26.23 23.89
C ALA A 19 2.63 -25.48 25.16
N GLY A 20 1.68 -24.55 25.04
CA GLY A 20 1.07 -23.81 26.14
C GLY A 20 -0.35 -24.31 26.39
N ALA A 21 -0.60 -24.79 27.60
CA ALA A 21 -1.86 -25.37 28.05
C ALA A 21 -2.94 -24.31 28.31
N VAL A 22 -4.15 -24.63 27.87
CA VAL A 22 -5.40 -23.90 28.14
C VAL A 22 -5.88 -24.27 29.54
N LEU A 23 -6.17 -23.27 30.39
CA LEU A 23 -6.97 -23.44 31.58
C LEU A 23 -8.27 -22.68 31.42
N LEU A 24 -9.36 -23.42 31.28
CA LEU A 24 -10.74 -22.98 31.42
C LEU A 24 -11.08 -22.86 32.93
N SER A 25 -11.59 -21.71 33.33
CA SER A 25 -12.33 -21.57 34.58
C SER A 25 -13.68 -20.91 34.30
N ALA A 26 -14.71 -21.69 34.41
CA ALA A 26 -16.09 -21.25 34.46
C ALA A 26 -16.50 -21.07 35.91
N CYS A 27 -17.21 -19.98 36.25
CA CYS A 27 -18.25 -19.96 37.30
C CYS A 27 -19.16 -18.77 37.07
N GLY A 28 -20.41 -19.06 37.07
CA GLY A 28 -21.56 -18.24 36.78
C GLY A 28 -22.20 -17.61 38.06
N PRO A 29 -23.50 -17.29 38.01
CA PRO A 29 -23.96 -15.94 38.44
C PRO A 29 -24.65 -15.95 39.80
N GLU A 30 -24.76 -14.76 40.41
CA GLU A 30 -25.84 -14.52 41.41
C GLU A 30 -26.37 -13.08 41.38
N ASN A 31 -27.70 -13.04 41.47
CA ASN A 31 -28.58 -11.90 41.58
C ASN A 31 -28.52 -11.20 42.94
N GLY A 32 -28.85 -9.93 42.97
CA GLY A 32 -29.13 -9.21 44.22
C GLY A 32 -29.70 -7.81 43.96
N ASP A 33 -30.97 -7.72 44.22
CA ASP A 33 -31.94 -6.66 44.02
C ASP A 33 -31.83 -5.50 45.02
N SER A 34 -32.46 -4.36 44.67
CA SER A 34 -33.10 -3.35 45.53
C SER A 34 -32.32 -2.11 45.98
N GLY A 35 -32.95 -0.94 45.70
CA GLY A 35 -32.92 0.21 46.57
C GLY A 35 -32.95 1.60 45.92
N SER A 36 -34.17 2.07 45.65
CA SER A 36 -34.53 3.45 45.33
C SER A 36 -34.12 4.46 46.42
N THR A 37 -33.64 5.67 46.02
CA THR A 37 -34.20 6.96 46.59
C THR A 37 -33.74 8.16 45.77
N ALA A 38 -34.68 9.02 45.46
CA ALA A 38 -34.54 10.31 44.80
C ALA A 38 -34.07 11.42 45.77
N ALA A 39 -33.28 12.36 45.28
CA ALA A 39 -33.22 13.72 45.83
C ALA A 39 -32.87 14.76 44.77
N THR A 40 -33.73 15.72 44.67
CA THR A 40 -33.74 16.96 43.88
C THR A 40 -32.65 17.95 44.29
N GLY A 41 -32.15 18.75 43.36
CA GLY A 41 -31.37 19.98 43.61
C GLY A 41 -30.79 20.60 42.34
N ALA A 42 -31.37 21.74 41.96
CA ALA A 42 -30.95 22.57 40.81
C ALA A 42 -29.89 23.62 41.22
N PRO A 43 -29.50 24.62 40.38
CA PRO A 43 -28.39 24.56 39.43
C PRO A 43 -27.24 25.52 39.80
N VAL A 44 -26.04 25.35 39.29
CA VAL A 44 -24.97 26.37 39.34
C VAL A 44 -24.36 26.56 37.95
N THR A 45 -24.26 27.82 37.61
CA THR A 45 -23.79 28.47 36.39
C THR A 45 -22.35 28.09 35.97
N ALA A 46 -22.18 28.03 34.68
CA ALA A 46 -20.92 27.82 33.94
C ALA A 46 -20.05 29.07 33.87
N ALA A 47 -18.73 28.87 33.78
CA ALA A 47 -17.78 29.77 33.14
C ALA A 47 -16.73 28.93 32.37
N PRO A 48 -16.16 29.44 31.26
CA PRO A 48 -15.45 28.60 30.27
C PRO A 48 -13.96 28.52 30.56
N GLY A 49 -13.44 27.31 30.56
CA GLY A 49 -12.02 27.04 30.63
C GLY A 49 -11.61 26.13 29.46
N GLY A 50 -10.83 26.65 28.55
CA GLY A 50 -10.22 25.87 27.46
C GLY A 50 -9.24 24.83 28.00
N GLY A 51 -9.41 23.60 27.52
CA GLY A 51 -8.51 22.51 27.80
C GLY A 51 -8.42 21.64 26.58
N SER A 52 -7.28 21.72 25.87
CA SER A 52 -6.88 20.75 24.84
C SER A 52 -6.80 19.36 25.47
N HIS A 53 -7.71 18.51 25.13
CA HIS A 53 -7.63 17.10 25.50
C HIS A 53 -7.10 16.31 24.31
N SER A 54 -5.81 15.95 24.37
CA SER A 54 -5.27 14.81 23.65
C SER A 54 -5.94 13.55 24.22
N GLY A 55 -7.02 13.11 23.60
CA GLY A 55 -7.76 11.92 24.00
C GLY A 55 -7.03 10.66 23.61
N ARG A 56 -6.40 10.01 24.58
CA ARG A 56 -6.07 8.58 24.50
C ARG A 56 -7.42 7.81 24.42
N PRO A 57 -7.61 6.91 23.43
CA PRO A 57 -8.83 6.10 23.37
C PRO A 57 -8.98 5.22 24.61
N ALA A 58 -10.19 5.19 25.17
CA ALA A 58 -10.54 4.32 26.29
C ALA A 58 -10.58 2.85 25.83
N PRO A 59 -10.23 1.87 26.68
CA PRO A 59 -10.37 0.46 26.36
C PRO A 59 -11.87 0.11 26.21
N GLY A 60 -12.28 -0.36 25.02
CA GLY A 60 -13.65 -0.75 24.71
C GLY A 60 -14.42 0.20 23.78
N GLY A 61 -13.77 1.20 23.18
CA GLY A 61 -14.36 2.06 22.16
C GLY A 61 -14.70 1.30 20.87
N LYS A 62 -15.81 1.68 20.21
CA LYS A 62 -16.14 1.22 18.86
C LYS A 62 -14.94 1.45 17.93
N GLU A 63 -14.65 0.46 17.11
CA GLU A 63 -13.63 0.55 16.07
C GLU A 63 -13.86 1.80 15.20
N VAL A 64 -12.82 2.63 15.07
CA VAL A 64 -12.90 3.84 14.25
C VAL A 64 -12.57 3.46 12.81
N ASN A 65 -13.58 3.48 11.96
CA ASN A 65 -13.42 3.14 10.54
C ASN A 65 -12.45 4.12 9.82
N GLY A 66 -12.55 5.42 10.09
CA GLY A 66 -11.65 6.44 9.55
C GLY A 66 -11.87 6.80 8.07
N THR A 67 -12.77 6.10 7.38
CA THR A 67 -13.09 6.36 5.98
C THR A 67 -14.31 7.27 5.84
N SER A 68 -14.38 8.07 4.79
CA SER A 68 -15.55 8.89 4.44
C SER A 68 -15.57 9.21 2.95
N ALA A 69 -16.71 9.65 2.43
CA ALA A 69 -16.81 10.13 1.06
C ALA A 69 -15.93 11.38 0.81
N ALA A 70 -15.64 12.15 1.86
CA ALA A 70 -14.84 13.37 1.74
C ALA A 70 -13.33 13.11 1.75
N ASN A 71 -12.86 12.07 2.44
CA ASN A 71 -11.42 11.76 2.50
C ASN A 71 -11.00 10.72 1.48
N HIS A 72 -11.93 10.09 0.77
CA HIS A 72 -11.69 9.08 -0.26
C HIS A 72 -10.88 7.85 0.18
N LEU A 73 -10.58 7.72 1.49
CA LEU A 73 -9.78 6.62 2.03
C LEU A 73 -10.56 5.31 1.94
N THR A 74 -9.87 4.28 1.51
CA THR A 74 -10.33 2.90 1.45
C THR A 74 -9.33 2.03 2.18
N ILE A 75 -9.79 1.08 2.99
CA ILE A 75 -8.94 0.18 3.77
C ILE A 75 -9.37 -1.26 3.51
N SER A 76 -8.48 -2.06 2.92
CA SER A 76 -8.67 -3.50 2.75
C SER A 76 -7.89 -4.26 3.83
N THR A 77 -8.60 -5.08 4.61
CA THR A 77 -8.02 -5.78 5.78
C THR A 77 -7.60 -7.21 5.48
N GLY A 78 -7.56 -7.62 4.22
CA GLY A 78 -7.30 -9.02 3.84
C GLY A 78 -8.45 -9.97 4.14
N THR A 79 -9.63 -9.43 4.40
CA THR A 79 -10.89 -10.18 4.60
C THR A 79 -11.83 -9.99 3.41
N ARG A 80 -13.06 -10.51 3.50
CA ARG A 80 -14.06 -10.27 2.46
C ARG A 80 -14.68 -8.87 2.48
N THR A 81 -14.38 -8.09 3.51
CA THR A 81 -14.96 -6.75 3.69
C THR A 81 -13.90 -5.67 3.55
N VAL A 82 -14.30 -4.54 2.95
CA VAL A 82 -13.48 -3.36 2.71
C VAL A 82 -14.17 -2.15 3.34
N ALA A 83 -13.44 -1.37 4.10
CA ALA A 83 -13.95 -0.11 4.66
C ALA A 83 -13.76 1.02 3.65
N MET A 84 -14.83 1.72 3.31
CA MET A 84 -14.84 2.90 2.44
C MET A 84 -16.08 3.75 2.67
N ASN A 85 -16.02 5.05 2.41
CA ASN A 85 -17.17 5.98 2.53
C ASN A 85 -17.88 5.92 3.89
N GLY A 86 -17.17 5.67 4.99
CA GLY A 86 -17.73 5.55 6.34
C GLY A 86 -18.49 4.24 6.60
N THR A 87 -18.47 3.31 5.66
CA THR A 87 -19.19 2.02 5.74
C THR A 87 -18.26 0.85 5.49
N THR A 88 -18.77 -0.35 5.65
CA THR A 88 -18.09 -1.60 5.31
C THR A 88 -18.84 -2.27 4.16
N VAL A 89 -18.13 -2.52 3.06
CA VAL A 89 -18.65 -3.18 1.85
C VAL A 89 -18.20 -4.63 1.82
N ASP A 90 -19.12 -5.56 1.62
CA ASP A 90 -18.83 -6.98 1.48
C ASP A 90 -18.61 -7.35 0.00
N PHE A 91 -17.39 -7.75 -0.32
CA PHE A 91 -17.02 -8.19 -1.66
C PHE A 91 -17.31 -9.67 -1.91
N GLY A 92 -17.80 -10.42 -0.92
CA GLY A 92 -18.15 -11.84 -1.04
C GLY A 92 -16.97 -12.79 -1.26
N THR A 93 -15.76 -12.29 -1.30
CA THR A 93 -14.49 -13.04 -1.35
C THR A 93 -13.41 -12.26 -0.62
N VAL A 94 -12.32 -12.89 -0.26
CA VAL A 94 -11.14 -12.21 0.31
C VAL A 94 -10.66 -11.11 -0.65
N VAL A 95 -10.33 -9.95 -0.08
CA VAL A 95 -9.78 -8.80 -0.81
C VAL A 95 -8.42 -8.47 -0.21
N ARG A 96 -7.36 -8.76 -0.96
CA ARG A 96 -5.98 -8.38 -0.63
C ARG A 96 -5.46 -7.38 -1.64
N ASP A 97 -4.65 -6.45 -1.19
CA ASP A 97 -3.90 -5.52 -2.04
C ASP A 97 -4.80 -4.78 -3.05
N LEU A 98 -5.89 -4.18 -2.55
CA LEU A 98 -6.85 -3.47 -3.38
C LEU A 98 -6.24 -2.22 -4.00
N ALA A 99 -6.48 -1.99 -5.29
CA ALA A 99 -6.18 -0.74 -5.98
C ALA A 99 -7.38 -0.26 -6.81
N TRP A 100 -7.52 1.06 -6.95
CA TRP A 100 -8.59 1.70 -7.72
C TRP A 100 -8.21 1.90 -9.18
N SER A 101 -9.20 1.81 -10.08
CA SER A 101 -9.04 2.32 -11.44
C SER A 101 -8.91 3.84 -11.43
N PRO A 102 -8.22 4.44 -12.43
CA PRO A 102 -8.01 5.90 -12.48
C PRO A 102 -9.29 6.73 -12.48
N ASP A 103 -10.39 6.17 -12.97
CA ASP A 103 -11.71 6.80 -12.96
C ASP A 103 -12.55 6.51 -11.69
N GLY A 104 -11.99 5.77 -10.73
CA GLY A 104 -12.64 5.39 -9.48
C GLY A 104 -13.88 4.52 -9.62
N LYS A 105 -14.14 3.90 -10.80
CA LYS A 105 -15.33 3.11 -11.06
C LYS A 105 -15.14 1.62 -10.85
N LYS A 106 -13.89 1.16 -10.78
CA LYS A 106 -13.53 -0.24 -10.54
C LYS A 106 -12.44 -0.34 -9.49
N VAL A 107 -12.35 -1.51 -8.90
CA VAL A 107 -11.20 -1.94 -8.10
C VAL A 107 -10.60 -3.18 -8.73
N VAL A 108 -9.30 -3.38 -8.53
CA VAL A 108 -8.58 -4.63 -8.75
C VAL A 108 -8.02 -5.10 -7.41
N PHE A 109 -7.98 -6.40 -7.19
CA PHE A 109 -7.46 -7.00 -5.95
C PHE A 109 -7.06 -8.47 -6.18
N VAL A 110 -6.33 -9.02 -5.22
CA VAL A 110 -6.02 -10.46 -5.17
C VAL A 110 -7.05 -11.14 -4.27
N ASP A 111 -7.70 -12.20 -4.76
CA ASP A 111 -8.69 -12.97 -4.00
C ASP A 111 -8.06 -14.01 -3.06
N GLY A 112 -8.90 -14.81 -2.40
CA GLY A 112 -8.47 -15.89 -1.48
C GLY A 112 -7.70 -17.01 -2.17
N ASP A 113 -7.91 -17.21 -3.45
CA ASP A 113 -7.26 -18.25 -4.28
C ASP A 113 -5.99 -17.72 -4.96
N GLY A 114 -5.66 -16.43 -4.78
CA GLY A 114 -4.48 -15.79 -5.36
C GLY A 114 -4.70 -15.24 -6.77
N ASN A 115 -5.94 -15.19 -7.27
CA ASN A 115 -6.25 -14.67 -8.60
C ASN A 115 -6.44 -13.16 -8.57
N LEU A 116 -6.21 -12.50 -9.70
CA LEU A 116 -6.59 -11.10 -9.90
C LEU A 116 -8.06 -11.00 -10.29
N LEU A 117 -8.82 -10.25 -9.51
CA LEU A 117 -10.22 -9.94 -9.78
C LEU A 117 -10.42 -8.43 -9.92
N THR A 118 -11.42 -8.07 -10.72
CA THR A 118 -11.98 -6.72 -10.73
C THR A 118 -13.41 -6.75 -10.18
N ALA A 119 -13.86 -5.62 -9.61
CA ALA A 119 -15.23 -5.44 -9.15
C ALA A 119 -15.65 -3.96 -9.23
N ALA A 120 -16.96 -3.71 -9.12
CA ALA A 120 -17.49 -2.39 -8.85
C ALA A 120 -17.22 -1.97 -7.39
N PRO A 121 -17.31 -0.67 -7.04
CA PRO A 121 -17.05 -0.20 -5.67
C PRO A 121 -17.95 -0.79 -4.58
N ASP A 122 -19.12 -1.27 -4.95
CA ASP A 122 -20.06 -1.93 -4.05
C ASP A 122 -19.82 -3.46 -3.92
N GLY A 123 -18.72 -3.96 -4.49
CA GLY A 123 -18.38 -5.38 -4.50
C GLY A 123 -19.13 -6.21 -5.53
N SER A 124 -20.05 -5.61 -6.31
CA SER A 124 -20.78 -6.28 -7.38
C SER A 124 -19.95 -6.43 -8.66
N GLY A 125 -20.47 -7.18 -9.63
CA GLY A 125 -19.85 -7.32 -10.96
C GLY A 125 -18.44 -7.90 -10.94
N ARG A 126 -18.12 -8.74 -9.96
CA ARG A 126 -16.81 -9.41 -9.87
C ARG A 126 -16.52 -10.21 -11.12
N ALA A 127 -15.32 -10.03 -11.64
CA ALA A 127 -14.80 -10.79 -12.78
C ALA A 127 -13.34 -11.17 -12.52
N THR A 128 -13.00 -12.42 -12.79
CA THR A 128 -11.61 -12.86 -12.78
C THR A 128 -10.89 -12.27 -13.99
N LEU A 129 -9.89 -11.45 -13.73
CA LEU A 129 -9.04 -10.84 -14.77
C LEU A 129 -7.97 -11.83 -15.23
N ALA A 130 -7.30 -12.48 -14.27
CA ALA A 130 -6.29 -13.49 -14.51
C ALA A 130 -6.23 -14.48 -13.34
N LYS A 131 -5.77 -15.72 -13.63
CA LYS A 131 -5.55 -16.75 -12.61
C LYS A 131 -4.07 -17.01 -12.43
N ALA A 132 -3.62 -17.03 -11.17
CA ALA A 132 -2.23 -17.37 -10.87
C ALA A 132 -1.91 -18.82 -11.28
N PRO A 133 -0.81 -19.04 -11.99
CA PRO A 133 -0.31 -20.38 -12.27
C PRO A 133 0.06 -21.12 -10.98
N GLY A 134 0.03 -22.46 -11.03
CA GLY A 134 0.42 -23.25 -9.87
C GLY A 134 1.86 -22.98 -9.44
N GLY A 135 2.07 -22.74 -8.12
CA GLY A 135 3.38 -22.42 -7.55
C GLY A 135 3.81 -20.98 -7.68
N GLU A 136 2.90 -20.11 -8.10
CA GLU A 136 3.10 -18.67 -8.19
C GLU A 136 2.10 -17.94 -7.30
N THR A 137 2.55 -16.84 -6.67
CA THR A 137 1.69 -15.96 -5.86
C THR A 137 1.79 -14.53 -6.35
N TRP A 138 0.65 -13.84 -6.39
CA TRP A 138 0.55 -12.47 -6.85
C TRP A 138 0.20 -11.51 -5.72
N SER A 139 0.74 -10.28 -5.82
CA SER A 139 0.52 -9.24 -4.82
C SER A 139 0.66 -7.84 -5.43
N HIS A 140 0.16 -6.84 -4.71
CA HIS A 140 0.29 -5.41 -5.02
C HIS A 140 -0.10 -5.05 -6.46
N PRO A 141 -1.30 -5.45 -6.92
CA PRO A 141 -1.79 -4.99 -8.22
C PRO A 141 -1.97 -3.47 -8.19
N THR A 142 -1.60 -2.81 -9.27
CA THR A 142 -1.78 -1.38 -9.48
C THR A 142 -2.28 -1.12 -10.89
N TRP A 143 -3.00 -0.02 -11.10
CA TRP A 143 -3.59 0.31 -12.39
C TRP A 143 -2.69 1.27 -13.15
N GLN A 144 -1.99 0.76 -14.16
CA GLN A 144 -1.22 1.56 -15.10
C GLN A 144 -2.15 2.15 -16.17
N HIS A 145 -2.01 3.43 -16.46
CA HIS A 145 -2.70 4.04 -17.60
C HIS A 145 -1.88 5.18 -18.21
N ALA A 146 -2.15 5.47 -19.48
CA ALA A 146 -1.72 6.69 -20.13
C ALA A 146 -2.92 7.27 -20.89
N ASP A 147 -3.29 8.50 -20.59
CA ASP A 147 -4.38 9.22 -21.24
C ASP A 147 -3.91 10.45 -22.03
N LYS A 148 -2.61 10.81 -21.88
CA LYS A 148 -1.98 11.93 -22.58
C LYS A 148 -0.62 11.54 -23.12
N GLY A 149 -0.39 11.88 -24.37
CA GLY A 149 0.93 11.83 -24.96
C GLY A 149 1.86 12.92 -24.41
N PRO A 150 3.17 12.88 -24.69
CA PRO A 150 4.18 13.83 -24.21
C PRO A 150 3.85 15.30 -24.53
N SER A 151 3.04 15.53 -25.56
CA SER A 151 2.59 16.86 -25.98
C SER A 151 1.23 17.24 -25.39
N GLY A 152 0.67 16.45 -24.46
CA GLY A 152 -0.64 16.70 -23.84
C GLY A 152 -1.84 16.38 -24.74
N GLY A 153 -1.63 15.83 -25.93
CA GLY A 153 -2.68 15.37 -26.85
C GLY A 153 -3.10 13.94 -26.53
N ALA A 154 -4.40 13.62 -26.68
CA ALA A 154 -4.87 12.24 -26.61
C ALA A 154 -4.25 11.41 -27.76
N VAL A 155 -3.75 10.23 -27.45
CA VAL A 155 -3.26 9.26 -28.44
C VAL A 155 -4.16 8.03 -28.38
N PRO A 156 -5.24 7.98 -29.19
CA PRO A 156 -6.31 6.99 -29.03
C PRO A 156 -5.85 5.53 -29.09
N ASP A 157 -4.88 5.22 -29.94
CA ASP A 157 -4.40 3.83 -30.11
C ASP A 157 -3.41 3.40 -29.01
N GLU A 158 -2.83 4.33 -28.27
CA GLU A 158 -1.86 4.03 -27.21
C GLU A 158 -2.50 3.91 -25.83
N THR A 159 -3.69 4.49 -25.63
CA THR A 159 -4.41 4.40 -24.34
C THR A 159 -4.75 2.95 -23.98
N ASP A 160 -5.11 2.12 -24.96
CA ASP A 160 -5.36 0.69 -24.75
C ASP A 160 -4.08 -0.09 -24.42
N ARG A 161 -2.94 0.28 -24.98
CA ARG A 161 -1.64 -0.33 -24.73
C ARG A 161 -1.18 -0.18 -23.29
N TYR A 162 -1.48 0.97 -22.67
CA TYR A 162 -1.05 1.30 -21.31
C TYR A 162 -2.16 1.15 -20.27
N ASN A 163 -3.32 0.61 -20.63
CA ASN A 163 -4.38 0.30 -19.67
C ASN A 163 -4.20 -1.13 -19.16
N ASN A 164 -3.28 -1.30 -18.21
CA ASN A 164 -2.88 -2.59 -17.67
C ASN A 164 -3.04 -2.63 -16.16
N ILE A 165 -3.12 -3.84 -15.62
CA ILE A 165 -2.85 -4.11 -14.23
C ILE A 165 -1.41 -4.64 -14.15
N VAL A 166 -0.55 -3.91 -13.44
CA VAL A 166 0.82 -4.33 -13.12
C VAL A 166 0.81 -4.88 -11.70
N PHE A 167 1.55 -5.93 -11.44
CA PHE A 167 1.58 -6.59 -10.13
C PHE A 167 2.91 -7.30 -9.90
N THR A 168 3.17 -7.68 -8.66
CA THR A 168 4.31 -8.51 -8.28
C THR A 168 3.93 -9.98 -8.38
N ALA A 169 4.73 -10.76 -9.08
CA ALA A 169 4.68 -12.21 -9.13
C ALA A 169 5.87 -12.81 -8.37
N ASP A 170 5.61 -13.75 -7.46
CA ASP A 170 6.61 -14.58 -6.79
C ASP A 170 6.47 -16.01 -7.27
N LYS A 171 7.53 -16.53 -7.88
CA LYS A 171 7.64 -17.92 -8.29
C LYS A 171 8.86 -18.56 -7.63
N GLY A 172 8.60 -19.28 -6.55
CA GLY A 172 9.67 -19.99 -5.82
C GLY A 172 10.70 -19.06 -5.19
N GLY A 173 10.30 -17.87 -4.71
CA GLY A 173 11.16 -16.85 -4.13
C GLY A 173 11.80 -15.90 -5.15
N VAL A 174 11.48 -16.04 -6.44
CA VAL A 174 11.94 -15.12 -7.48
C VAL A 174 10.84 -14.12 -7.81
N LEU A 175 11.03 -12.88 -7.36
CA LEU A 175 10.11 -11.78 -7.57
C LEU A 175 10.32 -11.14 -8.95
N ARG A 176 9.22 -10.88 -9.67
CA ARG A 176 9.18 -10.15 -10.93
C ARG A 176 7.96 -9.24 -10.98
N LEU A 177 8.01 -8.26 -11.87
CA LEU A 177 6.81 -7.52 -12.26
C LEU A 177 6.16 -8.22 -13.44
N GLU A 178 4.85 -8.35 -13.37
CA GLU A 178 4.02 -8.85 -14.47
C GLU A 178 2.89 -7.87 -14.75
N LYS A 179 2.32 -7.96 -15.94
CA LYS A 179 1.18 -7.14 -16.34
C LYS A 179 0.14 -7.98 -17.08
N VAL A 180 -1.10 -7.53 -16.99
CA VAL A 180 -2.23 -8.04 -17.78
C VAL A 180 -3.08 -6.86 -18.24
N PRO A 181 -3.61 -6.85 -19.47
CA PRO A 181 -4.53 -5.80 -19.91
C PRO A 181 -5.72 -5.67 -18.95
N ALA A 182 -6.13 -4.43 -18.62
CA ALA A 182 -7.25 -4.20 -17.68
C ALA A 182 -8.60 -4.77 -18.16
N LYS A 183 -8.71 -5.11 -19.45
CA LYS A 183 -9.84 -5.83 -20.06
C LYS A 183 -9.71 -7.36 -20.00
N GLY A 184 -8.63 -7.89 -19.43
CA GLY A 184 -8.25 -9.30 -19.45
C GLY A 184 -7.43 -9.68 -20.69
N GLY A 185 -6.73 -10.80 -20.57
CA GLY A 185 -5.85 -11.27 -21.63
C GLY A 185 -4.72 -12.15 -21.10
N ALA A 186 -3.65 -12.27 -21.89
CA ALA A 186 -2.46 -12.95 -21.45
C ALA A 186 -1.73 -12.13 -20.38
N VAL A 187 -1.19 -12.81 -19.38
CA VAL A 187 -0.24 -12.24 -18.44
C VAL A 187 1.14 -12.25 -19.11
N GLU A 188 1.86 -11.14 -19.00
CA GLU A 188 3.17 -10.95 -19.59
C GLU A 188 4.13 -10.40 -18.54
N GLU A 189 5.41 -10.79 -18.63
CA GLU A 189 6.45 -10.19 -17.79
C GLU A 189 6.62 -8.71 -18.16
N LEU A 190 6.59 -7.82 -17.18
CA LEU A 190 7.00 -6.43 -17.31
C LEU A 190 8.48 -6.35 -16.93
N ALA A 191 9.35 -6.30 -17.93
CA ALA A 191 10.80 -6.20 -17.74
C ALA A 191 11.27 -4.75 -17.86
N PRO A 192 11.47 -4.00 -16.76
CA PRO A 192 12.00 -2.65 -16.81
C PRO A 192 13.33 -2.62 -17.56
N HIS A 193 13.51 -1.63 -18.44
CA HIS A 193 14.73 -1.52 -19.23
C HIS A 193 15.04 -0.07 -19.58
N ASN A 194 16.26 0.16 -20.05
CA ASN A 194 16.68 1.42 -20.63
C ASN A 194 16.79 1.26 -22.16
N SER A 195 16.10 2.13 -22.90
CA SER A 195 16.20 2.16 -24.36
C SER A 195 17.60 2.59 -24.81
N GLU A 196 18.02 2.16 -25.99
CA GLU A 196 19.34 2.51 -26.56
C GLU A 196 19.45 4.01 -26.95
N GLY A 197 18.33 4.73 -26.97
CA GLY A 197 18.27 6.14 -27.35
C GLY A 197 17.58 7.00 -26.28
N GLY A 198 17.79 8.32 -26.35
CA GLY A 198 17.22 9.28 -25.42
C GLY A 198 18.06 9.46 -24.16
N ASP A 199 17.43 9.91 -23.09
CA ASP A 199 18.10 10.29 -21.83
C ASP A 199 18.70 9.10 -21.07
N ALA A 200 18.25 7.88 -21.38
CA ALA A 200 18.75 6.63 -20.81
C ALA A 200 19.85 5.95 -21.64
N ALA A 201 20.29 6.56 -22.74
CA ALA A 201 21.30 5.97 -23.62
C ALA A 201 22.62 5.70 -22.88
N GLY A 202 23.04 4.43 -22.87
CA GLY A 202 24.26 3.99 -22.18
C GLY A 202 24.14 3.82 -20.67
N ALA A 203 22.96 4.05 -20.08
CA ALA A 203 22.71 3.74 -18.68
C ALA A 203 22.71 2.21 -18.45
N PRO A 204 23.17 1.73 -17.27
CA PRO A 204 23.07 0.31 -16.91
C PRO A 204 21.63 -0.16 -16.97
N GLN A 205 21.41 -1.40 -17.43
CA GLN A 205 20.08 -1.99 -17.37
C GLN A 205 19.66 -2.26 -15.92
N PRO A 206 18.39 -2.01 -15.55
CA PRO A 206 17.89 -2.24 -14.21
C PRO A 206 17.80 -3.73 -13.88
N PRO A 207 17.75 -4.10 -12.58
CA PRO A 207 17.55 -5.48 -12.16
C PRO A 207 16.26 -6.07 -12.74
N GLN A 208 16.32 -7.33 -13.20
CA GLN A 208 15.17 -8.02 -13.80
C GLN A 208 14.43 -8.91 -12.79
N THR A 209 15.03 -9.22 -11.65
CA THR A 209 14.47 -10.05 -10.58
C THR A 209 14.63 -9.38 -9.22
N GLY A 210 13.79 -9.76 -8.25
CA GLY A 210 13.73 -9.09 -6.96
C GLY A 210 12.82 -7.86 -6.96
N ASN A 211 12.13 -7.59 -8.08
CA ASN A 211 11.25 -6.44 -8.26
C ASN A 211 9.87 -6.70 -7.62
N THR A 212 9.42 -5.76 -6.83
CA THR A 212 8.19 -5.87 -6.02
C THR A 212 7.60 -4.48 -5.75
N TRP A 213 6.41 -4.43 -5.13
CA TRP A 213 5.73 -3.21 -4.73
C TRP A 213 5.51 -2.25 -5.91
N ALA A 214 4.96 -2.78 -7.01
CA ALA A 214 4.59 -1.94 -8.13
C ALA A 214 3.53 -0.92 -7.70
N ASN A 215 3.72 0.33 -8.09
CA ASN A 215 2.75 1.40 -7.90
C ASN A 215 2.78 2.30 -9.15
N ALA A 216 1.70 2.31 -9.90
CA ALA A 216 1.56 3.16 -11.07
C ALA A 216 0.92 4.50 -10.68
N GLY A 217 1.38 5.56 -11.30
CA GLY A 217 0.88 6.92 -11.10
C GLY A 217 1.04 7.81 -12.33
N GLY A 218 0.47 9.01 -12.25
CA GLY A 218 0.54 9.95 -13.36
C GLY A 218 -0.31 9.55 -14.56
N GLN A 219 -0.04 10.19 -15.69
CA GLN A 219 -0.79 10.05 -16.94
C GLN A 219 0.06 9.53 -18.10
N GLN A 220 1.28 9.08 -17.82
CA GLN A 220 2.28 8.64 -18.82
C GLN A 220 2.77 7.21 -18.57
N ALA A 221 1.97 6.40 -17.90
CA ALA A 221 2.28 4.99 -17.62
C ALA A 221 3.50 4.76 -16.70
N ASP A 222 3.87 5.77 -15.88
CA ASP A 222 4.95 5.62 -14.92
C ASP A 222 4.65 4.56 -13.85
N ILE A 223 5.67 3.77 -13.51
CA ILE A 223 5.60 2.72 -12.50
C ILE A 223 6.77 2.88 -11.54
N ALA A 224 6.48 3.16 -10.28
CA ALA A 224 7.45 2.98 -9.22
C ALA A 224 7.48 1.53 -8.75
N TYR A 225 8.66 1.02 -8.41
CA TYR A 225 8.82 -0.30 -7.82
C TYR A 225 10.06 -0.35 -6.93
N ALA A 226 10.13 -1.35 -6.06
CA ALA A 226 11.30 -1.61 -5.24
C ALA A 226 12.03 -2.86 -5.76
N ASN A 227 13.35 -2.89 -5.64
CA ASN A 227 14.15 -4.08 -5.83
C ASN A 227 14.68 -4.56 -4.48
N THR A 228 14.20 -5.69 -4.01
CA THR A 228 14.53 -6.21 -2.68
C THR A 228 16.02 -6.52 -2.49
N PRO A 229 16.73 -7.20 -3.42
CA PRO A 229 18.16 -7.45 -3.28
C PRO A 229 19.02 -6.18 -3.27
N ALA A 230 18.66 -5.18 -4.05
CA ALA A 230 19.36 -3.90 -4.07
C ALA A 230 19.01 -3.02 -2.86
N GLY A 231 17.81 -3.20 -2.29
CA GLY A 231 17.24 -2.31 -1.27
C GLY A 231 17.00 -0.91 -1.83
N GLU A 232 16.58 -0.80 -3.07
CA GLU A 232 16.44 0.44 -3.83
C GLU A 232 15.06 0.56 -4.47
N VAL A 233 14.65 1.79 -4.67
CA VAL A 233 13.43 2.19 -5.35
C VAL A 233 13.77 2.71 -6.73
N TYR A 234 12.95 2.34 -7.70
CA TYR A 234 13.08 2.73 -9.10
C TYR A 234 11.78 3.34 -9.61
N ILE A 235 11.89 4.18 -10.63
CA ILE A 235 10.77 4.60 -11.47
C ILE A 235 11.06 4.15 -12.90
N TYR A 236 10.12 3.43 -13.48
CA TYR A 236 10.13 3.00 -14.87
C TYR A 236 9.09 3.79 -15.66
N ASP A 237 9.57 4.60 -16.59
CA ASP A 237 8.75 5.21 -17.63
C ASP A 237 8.59 4.17 -18.75
N ASP A 238 7.38 3.57 -18.85
CA ASP A 238 7.03 2.57 -19.88
C ASP A 238 6.53 3.22 -21.17
N TYR A 239 6.57 4.58 -21.27
CA TYR A 239 6.02 5.29 -22.41
C TYR A 239 7.11 5.43 -23.52
N ILE A 240 6.78 5.62 -24.73
CA ILE A 240 7.54 5.79 -25.99
C ILE A 240 9.04 5.42 -26.00
N ARG A 241 9.83 5.87 -25.03
CA ARG A 241 11.28 5.60 -24.87
C ARG A 241 11.53 5.10 -23.45
N PRO A 242 11.29 3.82 -23.20
CA PRO A 242 11.40 3.26 -21.86
C PRO A 242 12.71 3.62 -21.18
N ALA A 243 12.61 4.09 -19.96
CA ALA A 243 13.74 4.48 -19.14
C ALA A 243 13.50 4.16 -17.67
N THR A 244 14.50 3.62 -17.01
CA THR A 244 14.45 3.34 -15.57
C THR A 244 15.40 4.27 -14.84
N ARG A 245 14.89 4.90 -13.78
CA ARG A 245 15.69 5.77 -12.91
C ARG A 245 15.76 5.19 -11.51
N ASP A 246 16.96 5.14 -10.96
CA ASP A 246 17.19 4.88 -9.55
C ASP A 246 16.77 6.11 -8.72
N ILE A 247 15.94 5.88 -7.71
CA ILE A 247 15.48 6.91 -6.77
C ILE A 247 16.33 6.90 -5.50
N GLY A 248 16.92 5.77 -5.16
CA GLY A 248 17.76 5.58 -3.98
C GLY A 248 17.22 4.49 -3.05
N LYS A 249 17.86 4.39 -1.88
CA LYS A 249 17.53 3.35 -0.89
C LYS A 249 16.12 3.49 -0.36
N GLY A 250 15.41 2.37 -0.31
CA GLY A 250 14.06 2.30 0.20
C GLY A 250 13.27 1.09 -0.29
N SER A 251 12.01 1.06 0.05
CA SER A 251 11.03 0.02 -0.30
C SER A 251 9.62 0.61 -0.39
N GLN A 252 8.65 -0.17 -0.84
CA GLN A 252 7.23 0.19 -0.81
C GLN A 252 6.93 1.59 -1.38
N PRO A 253 7.33 1.89 -2.61
CA PRO A 253 7.12 3.20 -3.20
C PRO A 253 5.65 3.44 -3.56
N ALA A 254 5.24 4.72 -3.52
CA ALA A 254 4.00 5.17 -4.12
C ALA A 254 4.20 6.52 -4.81
N LEU A 255 3.75 6.63 -6.07
CA LEU A 255 3.76 7.87 -6.84
C LEU A 255 2.59 8.77 -6.44
N SER A 256 2.83 10.08 -6.41
CA SER A 256 1.73 11.05 -6.30
C SER A 256 0.80 10.96 -7.53
N PRO A 257 -0.44 11.47 -7.44
CA PRO A 257 -1.41 11.39 -8.54
C PRO A 257 -0.92 11.99 -9.86
N ASP A 258 -0.04 12.99 -9.79
CA ASP A 258 0.58 13.64 -10.95
C ASP A 258 1.95 13.04 -11.33
N ALA A 259 2.40 11.99 -10.61
CA ALA A 259 3.74 11.40 -10.67
C ALA A 259 4.89 12.40 -10.43
N GLY A 260 4.61 13.63 -10.00
CA GLY A 260 5.63 14.65 -9.72
C GLY A 260 6.42 14.44 -8.42
N SER A 261 5.91 13.56 -7.56
CA SER A 261 6.53 13.17 -6.28
C SER A 261 6.40 11.67 -6.03
N ILE A 262 7.30 11.15 -5.21
CA ILE A 262 7.28 9.77 -4.75
C ILE A 262 7.42 9.75 -3.23
N VAL A 263 6.65 8.90 -2.56
CA VAL A 263 6.87 8.49 -1.17
C VAL A 263 7.36 7.06 -1.13
N PHE A 264 8.24 6.74 -0.20
CA PHE A 264 8.78 5.40 -0.02
C PHE A 264 9.16 5.17 1.44
N VAL A 265 9.35 3.92 1.79
CA VAL A 265 9.69 3.48 3.14
C VAL A 265 11.19 3.27 3.26
N ARG A 266 11.78 3.74 4.35
CA ARG A 266 13.17 3.47 4.72
C ARG A 266 13.29 3.30 6.24
N SER A 267 14.03 2.28 6.66
CA SER A 267 14.26 2.07 8.08
C SER A 267 15.31 3.04 8.63
N VAL A 268 14.98 3.69 9.75
CA VAL A 268 15.83 4.62 10.49
C VAL A 268 15.73 4.28 11.96
N ASN A 269 16.89 4.01 12.61
CA ASN A 269 16.96 3.69 14.04
C ASN A 269 16.03 2.55 14.50
N GLY A 270 15.74 1.59 13.61
CA GLY A 270 14.93 0.42 13.92
C GLY A 270 13.43 0.60 13.69
N HIS A 271 12.99 1.72 13.14
CA HIS A 271 11.61 1.96 12.70
C HIS A 271 11.56 2.31 11.21
N ASP A 272 10.46 1.95 10.57
CA ASP A 272 10.20 2.29 9.18
C ASP A 272 9.57 3.68 9.08
N HIS A 273 10.27 4.58 8.40
CA HIS A 273 9.91 5.97 8.18
C HIS A 273 9.38 6.17 6.75
N LEU A 274 8.58 7.22 6.55
CA LEU A 274 8.13 7.69 5.24
C LEU A 274 9.05 8.79 4.75
N PHE A 275 9.68 8.58 3.60
CA PHE A 275 10.47 9.59 2.90
C PHE A 275 9.75 10.03 1.64
N THR A 276 9.82 11.31 1.32
CA THR A 276 9.32 11.84 0.05
C THR A 276 10.38 12.66 -0.67
N ARG A 277 10.30 12.67 -1.99
CA ARG A 277 11.10 13.55 -2.85
C ARG A 277 10.39 13.80 -4.19
N SER A 278 10.87 14.81 -4.92
CA SER A 278 10.47 15.00 -6.32
C SER A 278 10.94 13.86 -7.21
N THR A 279 10.18 13.52 -8.23
CA THR A 279 10.58 12.61 -9.29
C THR A 279 11.40 13.29 -10.38
N GLU A 280 11.52 14.63 -10.38
CA GLU A 280 12.37 15.37 -11.32
C GLU A 280 13.85 14.99 -11.14
N HIS A 281 14.56 14.85 -12.26
CA HIS A 281 15.92 14.30 -12.29
C HIS A 281 16.93 15.10 -11.45
N ASP A 282 16.80 16.41 -11.42
CA ASP A 282 17.72 17.33 -10.73
C ASP A 282 17.32 17.66 -9.29
N ARG A 283 16.13 17.22 -8.85
CA ARG A 283 15.59 17.48 -7.51
C ARG A 283 15.66 16.25 -6.62
N THR A 284 16.83 15.95 -6.12
CA THR A 284 17.11 14.73 -5.34
C THR A 284 16.97 14.90 -3.82
N ALA A 285 16.60 16.08 -3.34
CA ALA A 285 16.44 16.33 -1.90
C ALA A 285 15.26 15.49 -1.36
N GLU A 286 15.56 14.70 -0.34
CA GLU A 286 14.58 13.87 0.36
C GLU A 286 14.10 14.57 1.62
N LYS A 287 12.85 14.30 2.00
CA LYS A 287 12.27 14.75 3.26
C LYS A 287 11.73 13.55 4.03
N ASP A 288 12.13 13.40 5.28
CA ASP A 288 11.50 12.47 6.22
C ASP A 288 10.19 13.09 6.72
N LEU A 289 9.06 12.42 6.43
CA LEU A 289 7.72 12.85 6.87
C LEU A 289 7.40 12.40 8.30
N THR A 290 8.17 11.45 8.83
CA THR A 290 7.97 10.83 10.14
C THR A 290 9.22 10.87 11.02
N PRO A 291 9.93 12.01 11.14
CA PRO A 291 11.26 12.08 11.75
C PRO A 291 11.30 11.71 13.24
N SER A 292 10.16 11.73 13.90
CA SER A 292 10.01 11.33 15.32
C SER A 292 9.30 9.99 15.47
N ALA A 293 9.35 9.11 14.45
CA ALA A 293 8.68 7.83 14.50
C ALA A 293 9.21 6.96 15.64
N THR A 294 8.28 6.41 16.41
CA THR A 294 8.51 5.38 17.43
C THR A 294 7.75 4.08 17.12
N THR A 295 7.20 4.01 15.91
CA THR A 295 6.48 2.88 15.33
C THR A 295 6.75 2.84 13.83
N ASP A 296 6.45 1.72 13.19
CA ASP A 296 6.66 1.55 11.76
C ASP A 296 5.52 2.17 10.96
N TYR A 297 5.87 2.86 9.87
CA TYR A 297 4.97 3.39 8.85
C TYR A 297 5.26 2.66 7.53
N THR A 298 4.31 1.90 7.04
CA THR A 298 4.47 1.03 5.87
C THR A 298 3.32 1.23 4.88
N GLU A 299 3.48 0.72 3.67
CA GLU A 299 2.43 0.68 2.64
C GLU A 299 1.79 2.06 2.40
N PRO A 300 2.60 3.09 2.04
CA PRO A 300 2.09 4.44 1.85
C PRO A 300 1.18 4.56 0.63
N ALA A 301 0.17 5.45 0.74
CA ALA A 301 -0.73 5.81 -0.36
C ALA A 301 -1.00 7.32 -0.36
N TRP A 302 -1.02 7.93 -1.54
CA TRP A 302 -1.32 9.36 -1.71
C TRP A 302 -2.81 9.62 -1.81
N SER A 303 -3.27 10.70 -1.17
CA SER A 303 -4.61 11.24 -1.43
C SER A 303 -4.73 11.78 -2.86
N PRO A 304 -5.96 11.81 -3.44
CA PRO A 304 -6.17 12.25 -4.83
C PRO A 304 -5.72 13.70 -5.10
N ASP A 305 -5.71 14.54 -4.07
CA ASP A 305 -5.26 15.95 -4.17
C ASP A 305 -3.74 16.10 -3.96
N GLY A 306 -3.01 15.00 -3.72
CA GLY A 306 -1.57 15.02 -3.51
C GLY A 306 -1.09 15.67 -2.21
N ARG A 307 -2.00 15.95 -1.26
CA ARG A 307 -1.66 16.72 -0.05
C ARG A 307 -1.42 15.85 1.18
N THR A 308 -1.89 14.62 1.15
CA THR A 308 -1.83 13.71 2.30
C THR A 308 -1.29 12.36 1.87
N VAL A 309 -0.48 11.75 2.73
CA VAL A 309 -0.06 10.36 2.62
C VAL A 309 -0.69 9.58 3.76
N ALA A 310 -1.42 8.50 3.45
CA ALA A 310 -1.82 7.50 4.43
C ALA A 310 -0.77 6.40 4.50
N ALA A 311 -0.58 5.83 5.68
CA ALA A 311 0.29 4.68 5.87
C ALA A 311 -0.28 3.73 6.92
N ARG A 312 0.03 2.46 6.76
CA ARG A 312 -0.25 1.43 7.74
C ARG A 312 0.73 1.54 8.90
N THR A 313 0.21 1.35 10.11
CA THR A 313 0.99 1.20 11.34
C THR A 313 0.54 -0.06 12.09
N PRO A 314 1.28 -0.54 13.10
CA PRO A 314 0.84 -1.65 13.96
C PRO A 314 -0.53 -1.40 14.64
N ASP A 315 -0.92 -0.13 14.84
CA ASP A 315 -2.16 0.26 15.51
C ASP A 315 -3.30 0.65 14.56
N GLY A 316 -3.09 0.59 13.26
CA GLY A 316 -4.09 0.92 12.23
C GLY A 316 -3.54 1.79 11.11
N ILE A 317 -4.32 2.78 10.66
CA ILE A 317 -3.91 3.70 9.59
C ILE A 317 -3.67 5.09 10.17
N SER A 318 -2.53 5.66 9.83
CA SER A 318 -2.19 7.07 10.09
C SER A 318 -2.08 7.86 8.80
N THR A 319 -2.31 9.16 8.86
CA THR A 319 -2.09 10.09 7.76
C THR A 319 -1.10 11.16 8.17
N VAL A 320 -0.32 11.64 7.22
CA VAL A 320 0.62 12.75 7.39
C VAL A 320 0.50 13.72 6.21
N PRO A 321 0.61 15.05 6.43
CA PRO A 321 0.72 15.99 5.31
C PRO A 321 1.93 15.65 4.43
N ALA A 322 1.74 15.65 3.11
CA ALA A 322 2.79 15.31 2.16
C ALA A 322 3.97 16.30 2.17
N ASP A 323 3.72 17.52 2.63
CA ASP A 323 4.74 18.53 2.83
C ASP A 323 5.44 18.41 4.20
N GLY A 324 5.04 17.44 5.05
CA GLY A 324 5.59 17.24 6.40
C GLY A 324 5.42 18.44 7.32
N SER A 325 4.34 19.22 7.14
CA SER A 325 4.04 20.41 7.96
C SER A 325 3.50 20.05 9.34
N ALA A 326 3.04 18.82 9.55
CA ALA A 326 2.56 18.32 10.83
C ALA A 326 2.96 16.84 11.04
N ALA A 327 2.95 16.42 12.30
CA ALA A 327 3.19 15.03 12.68
C ALA A 327 2.06 14.10 12.18
N PRO A 328 2.34 12.80 11.97
CA PRO A 328 1.32 11.82 11.63
C PRO A 328 0.20 11.76 12.66
N ALA A 329 -1.04 11.56 12.18
CA ALA A 329 -2.23 11.39 13.01
C ALA A 329 -2.92 10.06 12.66
N GLN A 330 -3.25 9.25 13.67
CA GLN A 330 -4.04 8.05 13.48
C GLN A 330 -5.47 8.42 13.07
N VAL A 331 -5.94 7.84 11.97
CA VAL A 331 -7.29 8.10 11.42
C VAL A 331 -8.19 6.87 11.52
N SER A 332 -7.63 5.67 11.57
CA SER A 332 -8.38 4.41 11.67
C SER A 332 -7.66 3.42 12.58
N THR A 333 -8.42 2.57 13.26
CA THR A 333 -7.91 1.43 14.04
C THR A 333 -7.93 0.13 13.21
N LEU A 334 -8.45 0.18 11.98
CA LEU A 334 -8.42 -0.96 11.08
C LEU A 334 -6.99 -1.26 10.61
N LYS A 335 -6.57 -2.51 10.80
CA LYS A 335 -5.25 -2.99 10.37
C LYS A 335 -5.36 -3.54 8.96
N GLY A 336 -4.99 -2.75 7.96
CA GLY A 336 -5.13 -3.09 6.57
C GLY A 336 -4.27 -2.23 5.65
N LEU A 337 -4.40 -2.45 4.37
CA LEU A 337 -3.76 -1.65 3.32
C LEU A 337 -4.60 -0.39 3.06
N PRO A 338 -4.06 0.82 3.24
CA PRO A 338 -4.73 2.06 2.84
C PRO A 338 -4.55 2.29 1.34
N VAL A 339 -5.61 2.70 0.68
CA VAL A 339 -5.58 3.23 -0.68
C VAL A 339 -6.61 4.34 -0.80
N TYR A 340 -6.44 5.24 -1.76
CA TYR A 340 -7.41 6.30 -2.00
C TYR A 340 -8.16 6.07 -3.30
N ARG A 341 -9.45 6.37 -3.27
CA ARG A 341 -10.26 6.45 -4.48
C ARG A 341 -9.99 7.78 -5.16
N PRO A 342 -9.68 7.83 -6.47
CA PRO A 342 -9.48 9.07 -7.24
C PRO A 342 -10.69 9.99 -7.27
#